data_49a254763534a03ad91d836f893aeec6
#
_entry.id   49a254763534a03ad91d836f893aeec6
#
_cell.length_a   1.000
_cell.length_b   1.000
_cell.length_c   1.000
_cell.angle_alpha   90.00
_cell.angle_beta   90.00
_cell.angle_gamma   90.00
#
_symmetry.space_group_name_H-M   'P 1'
#
loop_
_entity.id
_entity.type
_entity.pdbx_description
1 polymer ?
#
loop_
_entity_poly.entity_id
_entity_poly.type
_entity_poly.pdbx_seq_one_letter_code
_entity_poly.pdbx_strand_id
1 'polypeptide(L)'
;MLDLLRSQGDNRVIKLTQAFKRDLRWFDKFLCDYNGVSMYYHKSVDHTVELDACLEGLGAVWNSHVYHLPIPLHYQNLGIVHLEMVNILVATKTFGPFWAHHKVLIKCDNQAVVQVLVNGRTRDPFLATCARNIWQVAAKFDVELVYQHIHGIHNPIADLLSRWTNHHSDFVKLYTYVDNPIWLNVNIDLLEMDCNI
;
A
#
# COMPACT_ATOMS: atom_id res chain seq x y z
N MET A 1 7.97 21.69 5.09
CA MET A 1 7.56 23.07 5.48
C MET A 1 8.24 23.50 6.77
N LEU A 2 8.16 22.78 7.87
CA LEU A 2 8.81 23.14 9.14
C LEU A 2 10.33 23.31 9.03
N ASP A 3 11.02 22.51 8.23
CA ASP A 3 12.47 22.62 8.04
C ASP A 3 12.89 23.85 7.19
N LEU A 4 12.04 24.29 6.28
CA LEU A 4 12.23 25.53 5.52
C LEU A 4 12.01 26.77 6.39
N LEU A 5 11.10 26.71 7.36
CA LEU A 5 10.82 27.80 8.28
C LEU A 5 11.88 27.90 9.40
N ARG A 6 12.50 26.77 9.80
CA ARG A 6 13.55 26.74 10.83
C ARG A 6 14.91 27.28 10.35
N SER A 7 15.16 27.27 9.05
CA SER A 7 16.46 27.69 8.49
C SER A 7 16.58 29.18 8.21
N GLN A 8 15.48 29.93 8.26
CA GLN A 8 15.48 31.36 7.93
C GLN A 8 14.44 32.10 8.79
N GLY A 9 14.81 33.16 9.50
CA GLY A 9 13.92 33.92 10.38
C GLY A 9 12.63 34.43 9.70
N ASP A 10 11.62 34.72 10.52
CA ASP A 10 10.17 34.80 10.23
C ASP A 10 9.67 35.70 9.09
N ASN A 11 10.50 36.53 8.46
CA ASN A 11 10.05 37.53 7.47
C ASN A 11 10.78 37.49 6.12
N ARG A 12 11.39 36.37 5.74
CA ARG A 12 12.08 36.25 4.44
C ARG A 12 11.24 35.58 3.38
N VAL A 13 11.26 36.11 2.17
CA VAL A 13 10.69 35.47 0.98
C VAL A 13 11.49 34.21 0.68
N ILE A 14 10.87 33.04 0.79
CA ILE A 14 11.47 31.73 0.54
C ILE A 14 11.09 31.26 -0.86
N LYS A 15 12.10 30.87 -1.65
CA LYS A 15 11.86 30.22 -2.94
C LYS A 15 11.41 28.76 -2.69
N LEU A 16 10.18 28.44 -3.04
CA LEU A 16 9.63 27.09 -2.90
C LEU A 16 10.41 26.11 -3.80
N THR A 17 10.86 25.00 -3.21
CA THR A 17 11.50 23.92 -3.97
C THR A 17 10.48 23.20 -4.87
N GLN A 18 10.96 22.52 -5.92
CA GLN A 18 10.08 21.74 -6.79
C GLN A 18 9.39 20.61 -6.02
N ALA A 19 10.08 19.99 -5.06
CA ALA A 19 9.50 18.97 -4.19
C ALA A 19 8.28 19.53 -3.39
N PHE A 20 8.44 20.71 -2.79
CA PHE A 20 7.36 21.37 -2.06
C PHE A 20 6.18 21.75 -2.97
N LYS A 21 6.46 22.25 -4.18
CA LYS A 21 5.40 22.54 -5.17
C LYS A 21 4.65 21.29 -5.60
N ARG A 22 5.35 20.16 -5.74
CA ARG A 22 4.74 18.86 -6.04
C ARG A 22 3.82 18.41 -4.90
N ASP A 23 4.27 18.53 -3.67
CA ASP A 23 3.45 18.18 -2.50
C ASP A 23 2.17 19.07 -2.42
N LEU A 24 2.28 20.37 -2.69
CA LEU A 24 1.11 21.26 -2.75
C LEU A 24 0.11 20.84 -3.85
N ARG A 25 0.59 20.48 -5.04
CA ARG A 25 -0.28 20.02 -6.12
C ARG A 25 -0.99 18.70 -5.76
N TRP A 26 -0.29 17.82 -5.03
CA TRP A 26 -0.91 16.60 -4.55
C TRP A 26 -2.07 16.90 -3.60
N PHE A 27 -1.89 17.82 -2.65
CA PHE A 27 -2.97 18.23 -1.76
C PHE A 27 -4.11 18.90 -2.50
N ASP A 28 -3.82 19.74 -3.48
CA ASP A 28 -4.84 20.41 -4.31
C ASP A 28 -5.72 19.39 -5.03
N LYS A 29 -5.09 18.37 -5.66
CA LYS A 29 -5.80 17.27 -6.31
C LYS A 29 -6.56 16.41 -5.29
N PHE A 30 -5.93 16.05 -4.17
CA PHE A 30 -6.54 15.23 -3.12
C PHE A 30 -7.80 15.87 -2.54
N LEU A 31 -7.76 17.17 -2.28
CA LEU A 31 -8.90 17.90 -1.70
C LEU A 31 -10.11 17.98 -2.65
N CYS A 32 -9.91 17.85 -3.96
CA CYS A 32 -11.01 17.77 -4.92
C CYS A 32 -11.79 16.45 -4.81
N ASP A 33 -11.10 15.36 -4.49
CA ASP A 33 -11.69 14.02 -4.37
C ASP A 33 -12.12 13.69 -2.93
N TYR A 34 -11.60 14.43 -1.94
CA TYR A 34 -11.89 14.21 -0.53
C TYR A 34 -13.29 14.73 -0.16
N ASN A 35 -14.13 13.85 0.35
CA ASN A 35 -15.52 14.14 0.69
C ASN A 35 -15.73 14.94 1.99
N GLY A 36 -14.65 15.32 2.68
CA GLY A 36 -14.69 16.05 3.96
C GLY A 36 -15.13 15.22 5.18
N VAL A 37 -15.38 13.94 5.01
CA VAL A 37 -15.73 13.04 6.11
C VAL A 37 -14.47 12.55 6.81
N SER A 38 -14.49 12.53 8.15
CA SER A 38 -13.38 11.98 8.93
C SER A 38 -13.32 10.46 8.78
N MET A 39 -12.15 9.94 8.41
CA MET A 39 -11.89 8.50 8.35
C MET A 39 -11.67 7.87 9.73
N TYR A 40 -11.97 8.58 10.83
CA TYR A 40 -11.83 8.03 12.18
C TYR A 40 -13.09 7.28 12.57
N TYR A 41 -13.06 5.99 12.35
CA TYR A 41 -14.06 5.07 12.89
C TYR A 41 -13.53 4.48 14.21
N HIS A 42 -14.22 4.70 15.30
CA HIS A 42 -13.95 4.00 16.58
C HIS A 42 -14.49 2.56 16.55
N LYS A 43 -14.41 1.90 15.40
CA LYS A 43 -14.93 0.55 15.22
C LYS A 43 -13.83 -0.51 15.38
N SER A 44 -14.24 -1.72 15.70
CA SER A 44 -13.42 -2.91 15.51
C SER A 44 -12.96 -3.03 14.06
N VAL A 45 -11.86 -3.74 13.84
CA VAL A 45 -11.39 -4.08 12.48
C VAL A 45 -12.45 -4.95 11.79
N ASP A 46 -12.90 -4.54 10.61
CA ASP A 46 -13.89 -5.25 9.83
C ASP A 46 -13.24 -6.29 8.90
N HIS A 47 -12.08 -5.96 8.35
CA HIS A 47 -11.34 -6.81 7.42
C HIS A 47 -9.87 -6.90 7.79
N THR A 48 -9.29 -8.08 7.56
CA THR A 48 -7.83 -8.30 7.68
C THR A 48 -7.29 -8.79 6.37
N VAL A 49 -6.18 -8.21 5.93
CA VAL A 49 -5.47 -8.53 4.69
C VAL A 49 -4.04 -8.91 5.04
N GLU A 50 -3.56 -9.99 4.49
CA GLU A 50 -2.18 -10.43 4.61
C GLU A 50 -1.47 -10.26 3.26
N LEU A 51 -0.27 -9.73 3.31
CA LEU A 51 0.51 -9.31 2.14
C LEU A 51 1.95 -9.77 2.30
N ASP A 52 2.56 -10.17 1.19
CA ASP A 52 3.96 -10.48 1.09
C ASP A 52 4.51 -10.13 -0.28
N ALA A 53 5.78 -9.74 -0.34
CA ALA A 53 6.48 -9.52 -1.59
C ALA A 53 7.82 -10.25 -1.61
N CYS A 54 8.17 -10.81 -2.75
CA CYS A 54 9.50 -11.33 -3.01
C CYS A 54 10.03 -10.76 -4.33
N LEU A 55 11.23 -11.16 -4.75
CA LEU A 55 11.81 -10.65 -6.00
C LEU A 55 11.11 -11.17 -7.25
N GLU A 56 10.33 -12.25 -7.14
CA GLU A 56 9.60 -12.88 -8.22
C GLU A 56 8.16 -12.36 -8.33
N GLY A 57 7.52 -12.01 -7.18
CA GLY A 57 6.11 -11.64 -7.20
C GLY A 57 5.59 -10.95 -5.96
N LEU A 58 4.38 -10.46 -6.09
CA LEU A 58 3.55 -9.89 -5.04
C LEU A 58 2.39 -10.83 -4.76
N GLY A 59 2.12 -11.09 -3.49
CA GLY A 59 1.03 -11.95 -3.04
C GLY A 59 0.15 -11.26 -2.01
N ALA A 60 -1.17 -11.51 -2.10
CA ALA A 60 -2.10 -11.04 -1.09
C ALA A 60 -3.27 -11.99 -0.91
N VAL A 61 -3.80 -12.01 0.30
CA VAL A 61 -5.03 -12.73 0.65
C VAL A 61 -5.93 -11.86 1.52
N TRP A 62 -7.21 -11.81 1.14
CA TRP A 62 -8.29 -11.18 1.88
C TRP A 62 -9.52 -12.08 1.85
N ASN A 63 -9.88 -12.68 2.99
CA ASN A 63 -10.87 -13.74 3.05
C ASN A 63 -10.52 -14.87 2.05
N SER A 64 -11.43 -15.20 1.13
CA SER A 64 -11.17 -16.16 0.05
C SER A 64 -10.57 -15.53 -1.21
N HIS A 65 -10.43 -14.21 -1.28
CA HIS A 65 -9.87 -13.53 -2.43
C HIS A 65 -8.34 -13.53 -2.36
N VAL A 66 -7.72 -13.98 -3.44
CA VAL A 66 -6.26 -14.09 -3.53
C VAL A 66 -5.77 -13.50 -4.84
N TYR A 67 -4.56 -12.98 -4.83
CA TYR A 67 -3.83 -12.71 -6.06
C TYR A 67 -2.35 -13.06 -5.94
N HIS A 68 -1.77 -13.33 -7.08
CA HIS A 68 -0.34 -13.29 -7.36
C HIS A 68 -0.10 -12.36 -8.54
N LEU A 69 0.88 -11.48 -8.42
CA LEU A 69 1.30 -10.60 -9.51
C LEU A 69 2.81 -10.74 -9.69
N PRO A 70 3.30 -11.30 -10.81
CA PRO A 70 4.72 -11.33 -11.12
C PRO A 70 5.30 -9.90 -11.16
N ILE A 71 6.53 -9.72 -10.66
CA ILE A 71 7.17 -8.41 -10.67
C ILE A 71 7.46 -7.98 -12.11
N PRO A 72 6.90 -6.85 -12.57
CA PRO A 72 7.20 -6.31 -13.89
C PRO A 72 8.67 -5.95 -14.05
N LEU A 73 9.21 -6.06 -15.27
CA LEU A 73 10.63 -5.83 -15.57
C LEU A 73 11.16 -4.50 -15.04
N HIS A 74 10.38 -3.44 -15.12
CA HIS A 74 10.78 -2.10 -14.65
C HIS A 74 10.84 -1.95 -13.12
N TYR A 75 10.27 -2.90 -12.36
CA TYR A 75 10.33 -2.96 -10.90
C TYR A 75 11.36 -3.96 -10.37
N GLN A 76 11.99 -4.79 -11.22
CA GLN A 76 12.93 -5.83 -10.78
C GLN A 76 14.19 -5.29 -10.08
N ASN A 77 14.52 -4.01 -10.31
CA ASN A 77 15.64 -3.34 -9.63
C ASN A 77 15.28 -2.73 -8.28
N LEU A 78 14.03 -2.84 -7.85
CA LEU A 78 13.60 -2.33 -6.55
C LEU A 78 14.04 -3.27 -5.43
N GLY A 79 14.45 -2.70 -4.30
CA GLY A 79 14.68 -3.47 -3.08
C GLY A 79 13.37 -3.97 -2.47
N ILE A 80 13.46 -5.01 -1.63
CA ILE A 80 12.30 -5.67 -1.02
C ILE A 80 11.36 -4.70 -0.29
N VAL A 81 11.88 -3.71 0.42
CA VAL A 81 11.08 -2.69 1.11
C VAL A 81 10.18 -1.92 0.15
N HIS A 82 10.67 -1.62 -1.05
CA HIS A 82 9.90 -0.95 -2.09
C HIS A 82 8.82 -1.87 -2.66
N LEU A 83 9.15 -3.15 -2.91
CA LEU A 83 8.20 -4.14 -3.42
C LEU A 83 7.06 -4.41 -2.41
N GLU A 84 7.37 -4.48 -1.12
CA GLU A 84 6.37 -4.59 -0.06
C GLU A 84 5.42 -3.38 -0.04
N MET A 85 5.96 -2.17 -0.16
CA MET A 85 5.14 -0.97 -0.23
C MET A 85 4.27 -0.93 -1.49
N VAL A 86 4.81 -1.36 -2.64
CA VAL A 86 4.06 -1.52 -3.89
C VAL A 86 2.94 -2.53 -3.74
N ASN A 87 3.19 -3.65 -3.06
CA ASN A 87 2.17 -4.66 -2.81
C ASN A 87 0.98 -4.12 -2.01
N ILE A 88 1.26 -3.32 -0.97
CA ILE A 88 0.19 -2.66 -0.20
C ILE A 88 -0.61 -1.69 -1.10
N LEU A 89 0.06 -0.94 -1.99
CA LEU A 89 -0.62 -0.07 -2.94
C LEU A 89 -1.51 -0.87 -3.91
N VAL A 90 -0.99 -1.96 -4.47
CA VAL A 90 -1.76 -2.85 -5.36
C VAL A 90 -2.97 -3.42 -4.65
N ALA A 91 -2.79 -3.95 -3.44
CA ALA A 91 -3.89 -4.50 -2.65
C ALA A 91 -4.95 -3.43 -2.34
N THR A 92 -4.52 -2.22 -1.96
CA THR A 92 -5.44 -1.12 -1.67
C THR A 92 -6.23 -0.71 -2.91
N LYS A 93 -5.61 -0.67 -4.09
CA LYS A 93 -6.29 -0.38 -5.36
C LYS A 93 -7.24 -1.51 -5.78
N THR A 94 -6.83 -2.76 -5.58
CA THR A 94 -7.61 -3.94 -5.97
C THR A 94 -8.82 -4.18 -5.07
N PHE A 95 -8.60 -4.15 -3.76
CA PHE A 95 -9.63 -4.47 -2.78
C PHE A 95 -10.39 -3.24 -2.27
N GLY A 96 -9.83 -2.04 -2.41
CA GLY A 96 -10.42 -0.80 -1.88
C GLY A 96 -11.89 -0.59 -2.19
N PRO A 97 -12.38 -0.86 -3.41
CA PRO A 97 -13.81 -0.78 -3.70
C PRO A 97 -14.70 -1.70 -2.83
N PHE A 98 -14.17 -2.85 -2.39
CA PHE A 98 -14.89 -3.80 -1.54
C PHE A 98 -14.80 -3.42 -0.06
N TRP A 99 -13.86 -2.56 0.32
CA TRP A 99 -13.64 -2.10 1.69
C TRP A 99 -14.33 -0.76 2.01
N ALA A 100 -15.10 -0.23 1.07
CA ALA A 100 -15.72 1.08 1.24
C ALA A 100 -16.45 1.21 2.58
N HIS A 101 -16.15 2.26 3.33
CA HIS A 101 -16.68 2.58 4.67
C HIS A 101 -16.30 1.58 5.78
N HIS A 102 -15.23 0.79 5.58
CA HIS A 102 -14.75 -0.19 6.55
C HIS A 102 -13.37 0.16 7.12
N LYS A 103 -13.09 -0.45 8.27
CA LYS A 103 -11.76 -0.43 8.89
C LYS A 103 -11.02 -1.71 8.54
N VAL A 104 -9.85 -1.56 7.91
CA VAL A 104 -9.05 -2.66 7.35
C VAL A 104 -7.69 -2.73 8.01
N LEU A 105 -7.35 -3.89 8.55
CA LEU A 105 -6.04 -4.20 9.07
C LEU A 105 -5.16 -4.80 7.97
N ILE A 106 -4.12 -4.09 7.61
CA ILE A 106 -3.07 -4.56 6.70
C ILE A 106 -1.95 -5.20 7.53
N LYS A 107 -1.70 -6.48 7.31
CA LYS A 107 -0.60 -7.23 7.92
C LYS A 107 0.53 -7.39 6.90
N CYS A 108 1.73 -6.98 7.29
CA CYS A 108 2.94 -7.03 6.47
C CYS A 108 4.11 -7.48 7.34
N ASP A 109 5.01 -8.27 6.81
CA ASP A 109 6.18 -8.76 7.56
C ASP A 109 7.39 -7.82 7.45
N ASN A 110 7.27 -6.70 6.75
CA ASN A 110 8.30 -5.67 6.66
C ASN A 110 8.04 -4.52 7.64
N GLN A 111 8.75 -4.53 8.75
CA GLN A 111 8.61 -3.51 9.81
C GLN A 111 8.90 -2.09 9.30
N ALA A 112 9.84 -1.90 8.36
CA ALA A 112 10.17 -0.58 7.84
C ALA A 112 9.00 0.02 7.07
N VAL A 113 8.30 -0.77 6.25
CA VAL A 113 7.09 -0.36 5.52
C VAL A 113 5.98 0.02 6.48
N VAL A 114 5.72 -0.84 7.48
CA VAL A 114 4.70 -0.56 8.51
C VAL A 114 5.00 0.74 9.23
N GLN A 115 6.26 0.99 9.62
CA GLN A 115 6.65 2.24 10.28
C GLN A 115 6.45 3.47 9.40
N VAL A 116 6.75 3.38 8.09
CA VAL A 116 6.50 4.50 7.15
C VAL A 116 5.02 4.84 7.10
N LEU A 117 4.15 3.84 6.99
CA LEU A 117 2.70 4.03 6.87
C LEU A 117 2.07 4.51 8.19
N VAL A 118 2.49 3.97 9.33
CA VAL A 118 2.00 4.40 10.66
C VAL A 118 2.46 5.81 11.00
N ASN A 119 3.74 6.12 10.75
CA ASN A 119 4.30 7.44 11.07
C ASN A 119 3.98 8.53 10.04
N GLY A 120 3.52 8.14 8.85
CA GLY A 120 3.17 9.06 7.77
C GLY A 120 4.37 9.82 7.18
N ARG A 121 5.60 9.32 7.36
CA ARG A 121 6.81 10.02 6.91
C ARG A 121 7.94 9.08 6.53
N THR A 122 8.65 9.45 5.47
CA THR A 122 9.89 8.81 5.04
C THR A 122 10.76 9.83 4.29
N ARG A 123 12.08 9.58 4.24
CA ARG A 123 13.02 10.34 3.41
C ARG A 123 13.14 9.75 2.00
N ASP A 124 12.68 8.54 1.80
CA ASP A 124 12.67 7.89 0.50
C ASP A 124 11.53 8.44 -0.37
N PRO A 125 11.83 9.06 -1.52
CA PRO A 125 10.81 9.67 -2.38
C PRO A 125 9.83 8.65 -2.98
N PHE A 126 10.31 7.42 -3.27
CA PHE A 126 9.49 6.37 -3.82
C PHE A 126 8.45 5.90 -2.79
N LEU A 127 8.90 5.57 -1.57
CA LEU A 127 8.02 5.17 -0.48
C LEU A 127 7.01 6.28 -0.14
N ALA A 128 7.45 7.55 -0.17
CA ALA A 128 6.56 8.69 0.05
C ALA A 128 5.47 8.79 -1.03
N THR A 129 5.83 8.52 -2.29
CA THR A 129 4.87 8.51 -3.40
C THR A 129 3.88 7.36 -3.27
N CYS A 130 4.34 6.15 -2.97
CA CYS A 130 3.46 5.00 -2.72
C CYS A 130 2.49 5.27 -1.56
N ALA A 131 2.98 5.78 -0.42
CA ALA A 131 2.15 6.08 0.74
C ALA A 131 1.05 7.11 0.41
N ARG A 132 1.38 8.18 -0.33
CA ARG A 132 0.38 9.16 -0.79
C ARG A 132 -0.70 8.53 -1.66
N ASN A 133 -0.31 7.67 -2.60
CA ASN A 133 -1.26 6.95 -3.46
C ASN A 133 -2.16 6.01 -2.64
N ILE A 134 -1.60 5.29 -1.65
CA ILE A 134 -2.38 4.44 -0.73
C ILE A 134 -3.43 5.27 0.00
N TRP A 135 -3.03 6.40 0.59
CA TRP A 135 -3.97 7.28 1.31
C TRP A 135 -5.01 7.92 0.40
N GLN A 136 -4.66 8.27 -0.85
CA GLN A 136 -5.61 8.79 -1.81
C GLN A 136 -6.68 7.74 -2.17
N VAL A 137 -6.29 6.49 -2.38
CA VAL A 137 -7.24 5.40 -2.64
C VAL A 137 -8.10 5.14 -1.40
N ALA A 138 -7.50 5.09 -0.21
CA ALA A 138 -8.24 4.92 1.04
C ALA A 138 -9.28 6.03 1.25
N ALA A 139 -8.90 7.29 1.02
CA ALA A 139 -9.82 8.42 1.12
C ALA A 139 -10.95 8.36 0.07
N LYS A 140 -10.64 7.94 -1.17
CA LYS A 140 -11.64 7.81 -2.23
C LYS A 140 -12.77 6.83 -1.86
N PHE A 141 -12.45 5.76 -1.17
CA PHE A 141 -13.41 4.73 -0.77
C PHE A 141 -13.83 4.85 0.71
N ASP A 142 -13.38 5.91 1.39
CA ASP A 142 -13.67 6.12 2.82
C ASP A 142 -13.26 4.89 3.67
N VAL A 143 -12.03 4.43 3.47
CA VAL A 143 -11.44 3.25 4.16
C VAL A 143 -10.48 3.72 5.23
N GLU A 144 -10.65 3.25 6.47
CA GLU A 144 -9.66 3.42 7.54
C GLU A 144 -8.63 2.28 7.45
N LEU A 145 -7.40 2.58 7.04
CA LEU A 145 -6.31 1.61 6.99
C LEU A 145 -5.51 1.63 8.30
N VAL A 146 -5.35 0.46 8.90
CA VAL A 146 -4.49 0.22 10.06
C VAL A 146 -3.42 -0.79 9.67
N TYR A 147 -2.20 -0.58 10.13
CA TYR A 147 -1.06 -1.39 9.71
C TYR A 147 -0.45 -2.13 10.90
N GLN A 148 -0.14 -3.40 10.73
CA GLN A 148 0.47 -4.25 11.73
C GLN A 148 1.63 -5.04 11.13
N HIS A 149 2.79 -4.99 11.81
CA HIS A 149 3.88 -5.91 11.52
C HIS A 149 3.56 -7.30 12.08
N ILE A 150 3.77 -8.33 11.26
CA ILE A 150 3.72 -9.74 11.66
C ILE A 150 5.06 -10.42 11.33
N HIS A 151 5.39 -11.51 12.00
CA HIS A 151 6.53 -12.31 11.60
C HIS A 151 6.19 -13.17 10.37
N GLY A 152 7.13 -13.33 9.42
CA GLY A 152 6.90 -14.09 8.18
C GLY A 152 6.36 -15.51 8.40
N ILE A 153 6.74 -16.18 9.51
CA ILE A 153 6.18 -17.48 9.89
C ILE A 153 4.66 -17.46 10.13
N HIS A 154 4.09 -16.29 10.41
CA HIS A 154 2.66 -16.08 10.61
C HIS A 154 1.97 -15.51 9.36
N ASN A 155 2.68 -15.51 8.21
CA ASN A 155 2.19 -15.02 6.91
C ASN A 155 2.28 -16.09 5.80
N PRO A 156 1.95 -17.37 6.07
CA PRO A 156 2.26 -18.46 5.14
C PRO A 156 1.50 -18.40 3.82
N ILE A 157 0.31 -17.80 3.82
CA ILE A 157 -0.53 -17.72 2.61
C ILE A 157 0.02 -16.66 1.66
N ALA A 158 0.32 -15.49 2.18
CA ALA A 158 0.86 -14.39 1.37
C ALA A 158 2.27 -14.72 0.86
N ASP A 159 3.13 -15.36 1.68
CA ASP A 159 4.45 -15.87 1.25
C ASP A 159 4.31 -16.90 0.12
N LEU A 160 3.37 -17.85 0.22
CA LEU A 160 3.08 -18.79 -0.85
C LEU A 160 2.66 -18.06 -2.13
N LEU A 161 1.79 -17.06 -2.01
CA LEU A 161 1.27 -16.30 -3.15
C LEU A 161 2.34 -15.40 -3.78
N SER A 162 3.24 -14.80 -3.00
CA SER A 162 4.35 -13.99 -3.55
C SER A 162 5.30 -14.83 -4.41
N ARG A 163 5.50 -16.12 -4.05
CA ARG A 163 6.37 -17.09 -4.72
C ARG A 163 5.63 -18.06 -5.65
N TRP A 164 4.44 -17.69 -6.08
CA TRP A 164 3.56 -18.56 -6.84
C TRP A 164 4.14 -18.98 -8.19
N THR A 165 4.21 -20.29 -8.44
CA THR A 165 4.81 -20.85 -9.68
C THR A 165 3.80 -21.56 -10.59
N ASN A 166 2.52 -21.61 -10.23
CA ASN A 166 1.49 -22.40 -10.91
C ASN A 166 1.71 -23.94 -10.88
N HIS A 167 2.58 -24.44 -10.03
CA HIS A 167 2.71 -25.88 -9.87
C HIS A 167 1.56 -26.46 -9.05
N HIS A 168 1.22 -27.70 -9.32
CA HIS A 168 0.13 -28.40 -8.60
C HIS A 168 0.34 -28.38 -7.06
N SER A 169 1.59 -28.42 -6.61
CA SER A 169 1.94 -28.32 -5.19
C SER A 169 1.49 -27.00 -4.54
N ASP A 170 1.49 -25.91 -5.29
CA ASP A 170 1.11 -24.59 -4.77
C ASP A 170 -0.41 -24.54 -4.59
N PHE A 171 -1.17 -25.08 -5.54
CA PHE A 171 -2.63 -25.23 -5.41
C PHE A 171 -2.99 -26.08 -4.19
N VAL A 172 -2.33 -27.25 -4.03
CA VAL A 172 -2.58 -28.13 -2.87
C VAL A 172 -2.33 -27.37 -1.56
N LYS A 173 -1.22 -26.64 -1.44
CA LYS A 173 -0.91 -25.83 -0.25
C LYS A 173 -1.94 -24.74 -0.03
N LEU A 174 -2.29 -23.98 -1.07
CA LEU A 174 -3.28 -22.91 -0.96
C LEU A 174 -4.62 -23.43 -0.44
N TYR A 175 -5.10 -24.54 -0.98
CA TYR A 175 -6.36 -25.16 -0.56
C TYR A 175 -6.34 -25.74 0.87
N THR A 176 -5.16 -25.88 1.50
CA THR A 176 -5.08 -26.21 2.94
C THR A 176 -5.36 -25.02 3.83
N TYR A 177 -5.22 -23.80 3.30
CA TYR A 177 -5.39 -22.54 4.06
C TYR A 177 -6.65 -21.77 3.69
N VAL A 178 -7.05 -21.83 2.43
CA VAL A 178 -8.16 -21.02 1.89
C VAL A 178 -9.17 -21.95 1.21
N ASP A 179 -10.38 -21.97 1.75
CA ASP A 179 -11.50 -22.68 1.16
C ASP A 179 -11.99 -21.93 -0.09
N ASN A 180 -11.99 -22.62 -1.24
CA ASN A 180 -12.49 -22.09 -2.51
C ASN A 180 -11.89 -20.72 -2.86
N PRO A 181 -10.56 -20.62 -3.10
CA PRO A 181 -9.91 -19.35 -3.37
C PRO A 181 -10.46 -18.70 -4.65
N ILE A 182 -10.80 -17.43 -4.55
CA ILE A 182 -11.28 -16.59 -5.64
C ILE A 182 -10.08 -15.79 -6.16
N TRP A 183 -9.58 -16.19 -7.31
CA TRP A 183 -8.45 -15.54 -7.95
C TRP A 183 -8.88 -14.21 -8.57
N LEU A 184 -8.21 -13.14 -8.16
CA LEU A 184 -8.39 -11.82 -8.76
C LEU A 184 -7.34 -11.60 -9.84
N ASN A 185 -7.80 -11.16 -11.00
CA ASN A 185 -6.90 -10.66 -12.04
C ASN A 185 -6.50 -9.23 -11.70
N VAL A 186 -5.26 -9.05 -11.27
CA VAL A 186 -4.70 -7.74 -10.95
C VAL A 186 -4.15 -7.11 -12.23
N ASN A 187 -4.73 -5.99 -12.64
CA ASN A 187 -4.20 -5.26 -13.79
C ASN A 187 -2.87 -4.58 -13.42
N ILE A 188 -1.87 -4.76 -14.30
CA ILE A 188 -0.53 -4.19 -14.13
C ILE A 188 -0.56 -2.64 -14.11
N ASP A 189 -1.57 -2.03 -14.75
CA ASP A 189 -1.78 -0.58 -14.73
C ASP A 189 -2.05 -0.04 -13.30
N LEU A 190 -2.45 -0.92 -12.38
CA LEU A 190 -2.57 -0.57 -10.95
C LEU A 190 -1.22 -0.23 -10.31
N LEU A 191 -0.10 -0.66 -10.92
CA LEU A 191 1.24 -0.28 -10.52
C LEU A 191 1.62 1.12 -10.96
N GLU A 192 0.91 1.70 -11.94
CA GLU A 192 1.13 3.08 -12.31
C GLU A 192 0.85 3.97 -11.11
N MET A 193 1.92 4.54 -10.58
CA MET A 193 1.85 5.59 -9.60
C MET A 193 1.63 6.89 -10.34
N ASP A 194 0.71 7.70 -9.86
CA ASP A 194 0.58 9.08 -10.31
C ASP A 194 1.89 9.84 -9.99
N CYS A 195 2.95 9.55 -10.77
CA CYS A 195 4.26 10.22 -10.66
C CYS A 195 4.22 11.65 -11.22
N ASN A 196 3.14 12.02 -11.90
CA ASN A 196 2.93 13.32 -12.53
C ASN A 196 2.27 14.36 -11.59
N ILE A 197 2.41 14.17 -10.29
CA ILE A 197 1.91 15.14 -9.32
C ILE A 197 3.07 15.96 -8.76
#